data_36374c60422e445875f7b606ed70ff08
#
_entry.id   36374c60422e445875f7b606ed70ff08
#
_cell.length_a   1.000
_cell.length_b   1.000
_cell.length_c   1.000
_cell.angle_alpha   90.00
_cell.angle_beta   90.00
_cell.angle_gamma   90.00
#
_symmetry.space_group_name_H-M   'P 1'
#
loop_
_entity.id
_entity.type
_entity.pdbx_description
1 polymer ?
#
loop_
_entity_poly.entity_id
_entity_poly.type
_entity_poly.pdbx_seq_one_letter_code
_entity_poly.pdbx_strand_id
1 'polypeptide(L)'
;MEPFAPSSPPLGTDSSCGELATRPPTGYPCPVRKLAHRPRRLRRSPALRNLVRETHLSAHDFVLPLFVSEKLERHRPIASMPGVFQFSLQEIVDEAQRAQDRGLQAILLFGIPEQKDEQASGAYAENGIVQKTLRAVKSKCPGLVAISDVCLCEYMSHGHCGVTRIDGDHFHVLNDETVDLLVKTALSHAAAGADMVAPSDMMDGRIGAIREALDDAGFDQTGIMSYAAKFASAFYGPFREAAESPPQFGDRRSYQMDYANADEALREVALDIEEGADIVMVKPALPYIDILWQVHEHFGKPTAVYHVSGEYAMVKAAAEKGIVDERAAVLEIMTALKRAGADVIITYWARELTEWVRG
;
A
#
# COMPACT_ATOMS: atom_id res chain seq x y z
N MET A 1 -43.06 30.51 -11.17
CA MET A 1 -41.66 30.57 -11.60
C MET A 1 -41.47 29.44 -12.57
N GLU A 2 -41.42 29.76 -13.85
CA GLU A 2 -41.31 28.80 -14.94
C GLU A 2 -39.87 28.31 -15.11
N PRO A 3 -39.65 27.07 -15.58
CA PRO A 3 -38.29 26.57 -15.82
C PRO A 3 -37.79 27.01 -17.22
N PHE A 4 -36.59 27.54 -17.25
CA PHE A 4 -35.85 27.86 -18.47
C PHE A 4 -35.48 26.58 -19.24
N ALA A 5 -35.94 26.48 -20.49
CA ALA A 5 -35.49 25.51 -21.46
C ALA A 5 -34.37 26.10 -22.36
N PRO A 6 -33.30 25.40 -22.66
CA PRO A 6 -32.33 25.87 -23.63
C PRO A 6 -32.83 25.57 -25.06
N SER A 7 -32.90 26.61 -25.86
CA SER A 7 -33.21 26.54 -27.30
C SER A 7 -32.01 26.03 -28.11
N SER A 8 -32.16 24.88 -28.73
CA SER A 8 -31.19 24.36 -29.75
C SER A 8 -31.55 24.96 -31.12
N PRO A 9 -30.57 25.35 -31.93
CA PRO A 9 -30.86 25.79 -33.31
C PRO A 9 -31.20 24.58 -34.21
N PRO A 10 -31.98 24.76 -35.28
CA PRO A 10 -32.41 23.68 -36.13
C PRO A 10 -31.29 23.17 -37.04
N LEU A 11 -31.16 21.86 -37.06
CA LEU A 11 -30.33 21.14 -38.05
C LEU A 11 -30.99 21.29 -39.44
N GLY A 12 -30.29 21.98 -40.34
CA GLY A 12 -30.65 22.02 -41.75
C GLY A 12 -30.55 20.65 -42.37
N THR A 13 -31.68 20.13 -42.82
CA THR A 13 -31.75 18.94 -43.70
C THR A 13 -31.38 19.35 -45.09
N ASP A 14 -30.15 19.04 -45.51
CA ASP A 14 -29.83 19.04 -46.93
C ASP A 14 -29.84 17.58 -47.40
N SER A 15 -30.98 17.20 -47.98
CA SER A 15 -31.23 15.92 -48.62
C SER A 15 -30.86 16.01 -50.10
N SER A 16 -29.62 15.73 -50.43
CA SER A 16 -29.26 15.40 -51.80
C SER A 16 -28.00 14.49 -51.83
N CYS A 17 -28.24 13.22 -51.69
CA CYS A 17 -27.33 12.21 -52.21
C CYS A 17 -28.13 11.24 -53.07
N GLY A 18 -28.34 11.63 -54.31
CA GLY A 18 -28.79 10.75 -55.36
C GLY A 18 -27.62 10.00 -55.97
N GLU A 19 -27.92 8.78 -56.35
CA GLU A 19 -27.29 7.96 -57.36
C GLU A 19 -25.93 7.34 -57.12
N LEU A 20 -25.97 6.03 -57.09
CA LEU A 20 -24.88 5.09 -57.31
C LEU A 20 -24.04 5.49 -58.55
N ALA A 21 -22.96 6.20 -58.33
CA ALA A 21 -21.93 6.42 -59.31
C ALA A 21 -20.78 5.43 -59.05
N THR A 22 -20.49 4.68 -60.09
CA THR A 22 -19.34 3.78 -60.31
C THR A 22 -18.07 4.31 -59.62
N ARG A 23 -17.33 3.44 -58.94
CA ARG A 23 -16.02 3.71 -58.35
C ARG A 23 -15.17 4.59 -59.28
N PRO A 24 -14.73 5.78 -58.82
CA PRO A 24 -13.74 6.53 -59.56
C PRO A 24 -12.38 5.82 -59.44
N PRO A 25 -11.50 5.95 -60.43
CA PRO A 25 -10.20 5.34 -60.43
C PRO A 25 -9.37 5.83 -59.23
N THR A 26 -8.70 4.90 -58.62
CA THR A 26 -7.69 5.08 -57.58
C THR A 26 -6.76 6.24 -57.87
N GLY A 27 -6.80 7.32 -57.09
CA GLY A 27 -5.76 8.34 -57.28
C GLY A 27 -6.00 9.76 -56.83
N TYR A 28 -7.10 10.10 -56.11
CA TYR A 28 -7.15 11.43 -55.45
C TYR A 28 -6.64 11.31 -54.02
N PRO A 29 -5.47 11.89 -53.67
CA PRO A 29 -5.03 11.95 -52.32
C PRO A 29 -6.04 12.79 -51.52
N CYS A 30 -6.71 12.16 -50.55
CA CYS A 30 -7.46 12.88 -49.55
C CYS A 30 -6.59 14.06 -49.06
N PRO A 31 -7.06 15.32 -49.06
CA PRO A 31 -6.22 16.44 -48.68
C PRO A 31 -5.67 16.21 -47.28
N VAL A 32 -4.37 15.92 -47.17
CA VAL A 32 -3.69 15.71 -45.92
C VAL A 32 -3.76 17.02 -45.14
N ARG A 33 -4.57 17.06 -44.07
CA ARG A 33 -4.65 18.24 -43.20
C ARG A 33 -3.23 18.59 -42.73
N LYS A 34 -2.78 19.82 -42.98
CA LYS A 34 -1.53 20.35 -42.45
C LYS A 34 -1.75 20.64 -40.94
N LEU A 35 -1.43 19.67 -40.09
CA LEU A 35 -1.49 19.84 -38.63
C LEU A 35 -0.07 20.12 -38.12
N ALA A 36 0.13 21.26 -37.44
CA ALA A 36 1.39 21.61 -36.76
C ALA A 36 1.70 20.57 -35.67
N HIS A 37 0.71 20.25 -34.85
CA HIS A 37 0.85 19.32 -33.74
C HIS A 37 0.18 17.97 -34.05
N ARG A 38 0.96 16.89 -33.93
CA ARG A 38 0.48 15.49 -34.06
C ARG A 38 1.06 14.63 -32.98
N PRO A 39 0.46 14.59 -31.78
CA PRO A 39 0.98 13.81 -30.64
C PRO A 39 1.16 12.32 -30.94
N ARG A 40 0.38 11.76 -31.91
CA ARG A 40 0.50 10.36 -32.38
C ARG A 40 1.87 10.04 -32.98
N ARG A 41 2.67 11.05 -33.41
CA ARG A 41 4.01 10.82 -33.95
C ARG A 41 4.90 10.07 -32.96
N LEU A 42 4.81 10.39 -31.65
CA LEU A 42 5.61 9.78 -30.58
C LEU A 42 5.04 8.44 -30.10
N ARG A 43 3.82 8.06 -30.49
CA ARG A 43 3.17 6.79 -30.10
C ARG A 43 3.32 5.65 -31.10
N ARG A 44 3.83 5.91 -32.31
CA ARG A 44 3.76 5.00 -33.48
C ARG A 44 4.59 3.72 -33.32
N SER A 45 5.62 3.70 -32.51
CA SER A 45 6.43 2.51 -32.28
C SER A 45 6.77 2.33 -30.78
N PRO A 46 7.05 1.09 -30.34
CA PRO A 46 7.51 0.85 -28.98
C PRO A 46 8.75 1.67 -28.61
N ALA A 47 9.74 1.72 -29.50
CA ALA A 47 10.98 2.48 -29.28
C ALA A 47 10.72 3.97 -29.03
N LEU A 48 9.84 4.60 -29.83
CA LEU A 48 9.46 5.99 -29.61
C LEU A 48 8.70 6.19 -28.29
N ARG A 49 7.79 5.28 -27.95
CA ARG A 49 7.09 5.36 -26.66
C ARG A 49 8.05 5.23 -25.49
N ASN A 50 9.03 4.33 -25.57
CA ASN A 50 10.04 4.15 -24.52
C ASN A 50 10.97 5.37 -24.43
N LEU A 51 11.33 5.99 -25.57
CA LEU A 51 12.20 7.18 -25.60
C LEU A 51 11.61 8.38 -24.85
N VAL A 52 10.27 8.53 -24.88
CA VAL A 52 9.56 9.66 -24.26
C VAL A 52 8.81 9.26 -22.99
N ARG A 53 9.12 8.11 -22.44
CA ARG A 53 8.49 7.64 -21.21
C ARG A 53 8.98 8.47 -20.03
N GLU A 54 8.05 9.06 -19.27
CA GLU A 54 8.32 9.93 -18.13
C GLU A 54 8.45 9.14 -16.81
N THR A 55 7.66 8.06 -16.65
CA THR A 55 7.64 7.26 -15.43
C THR A 55 8.25 5.88 -15.67
N HIS A 56 9.21 5.51 -14.84
CA HIS A 56 9.89 4.22 -14.89
C HIS A 56 9.70 3.48 -13.57
N LEU A 57 9.43 2.18 -13.65
CA LEU A 57 9.43 1.29 -12.48
C LEU A 57 10.79 0.60 -12.35
N SER A 58 11.22 0.42 -11.12
CA SER A 58 12.43 -0.30 -10.75
C SER A 58 12.12 -1.32 -9.65
N ALA A 59 12.92 -2.37 -9.54
CA ALA A 59 12.84 -3.30 -8.42
C ALA A 59 13.04 -2.61 -7.05
N HIS A 60 13.71 -1.45 -7.04
CA HIS A 60 13.95 -0.66 -5.83
C HIS A 60 12.71 0.08 -5.33
N ASP A 61 11.66 0.21 -6.15
CA ASP A 61 10.42 0.88 -5.76
C ASP A 61 9.53 -0.03 -4.88
N PHE A 62 9.82 -1.34 -4.81
CA PHE A 62 8.90 -2.30 -4.22
C PHE A 62 9.35 -2.84 -2.87
N VAL A 63 8.38 -2.96 -1.95
CA VAL A 63 8.52 -3.63 -0.66
C VAL A 63 7.59 -4.83 -0.61
N LEU A 64 8.10 -5.99 -0.21
CA LEU A 64 7.33 -7.22 -0.08
C LEU A 64 6.78 -7.37 1.34
N PRO A 65 5.43 -7.34 1.53
CA PRO A 65 4.81 -7.66 2.81
C PRO A 65 4.81 -9.17 3.05
N LEU A 66 5.24 -9.60 4.24
CA LEU A 66 5.36 -10.99 4.64
C LEU A 66 4.69 -11.23 6.00
N PHE A 67 3.99 -12.36 6.11
CA PHE A 67 3.33 -12.80 7.34
C PHE A 67 4.11 -13.95 7.97
N VAL A 68 4.50 -13.80 9.24
CA VAL A 68 5.13 -14.87 10.02
C VAL A 68 4.21 -15.30 11.16
N SER A 69 4.00 -16.58 11.30
CA SER A 69 3.14 -17.15 12.35
C SER A 69 3.93 -18.03 13.29
N GLU A 70 3.77 -17.80 14.59
CA GLU A 70 4.38 -18.59 15.65
C GLU A 70 3.78 -20.01 15.75
N LYS A 71 2.54 -20.19 15.25
CA LYS A 71 1.79 -21.45 15.27
C LYS A 71 2.23 -22.46 14.21
N LEU A 72 2.99 -22.02 13.20
CA LEU A 72 3.25 -22.80 12.01
C LEU A 72 4.65 -23.44 12.01
N GLU A 73 4.71 -24.73 11.67
CA GLU A 73 5.94 -25.41 11.31
C GLU A 73 6.24 -25.29 9.80
N ARG A 74 5.20 -25.12 8.99
CA ARG A 74 5.26 -24.91 7.53
C ARG A 74 4.31 -23.83 7.09
N HIS A 75 4.57 -23.22 5.94
CA HIS A 75 3.71 -22.18 5.38
C HIS A 75 2.28 -22.66 5.15
N ARG A 76 1.34 -21.75 5.31
CA ARG A 76 -0.09 -21.93 5.07
C ARG A 76 -0.58 -20.91 4.03
N PRO A 77 -1.24 -21.33 2.93
CA PRO A 77 -1.78 -20.40 1.98
C PRO A 77 -2.92 -19.57 2.59
N ILE A 78 -3.01 -18.30 2.20
CA ILE A 78 -4.12 -17.42 2.57
C ILE A 78 -5.18 -17.55 1.48
N ALA A 79 -6.37 -18.09 1.84
CA ALA A 79 -7.38 -18.47 0.85
C ALA A 79 -7.88 -17.27 0.02
N SER A 80 -8.05 -16.11 0.65
CA SER A 80 -8.50 -14.89 -0.02
C SER A 80 -7.40 -14.15 -0.82
N MET A 81 -6.13 -14.64 -0.76
CA MET A 81 -4.98 -14.02 -1.42
C MET A 81 -4.13 -15.06 -2.16
N PRO A 82 -4.56 -15.54 -3.35
CA PRO A 82 -3.85 -16.57 -4.09
C PRO A 82 -2.36 -16.23 -4.32
N GLY A 83 -1.45 -17.13 -3.91
CA GLY A 83 0.00 -16.93 -4.00
C GLY A 83 0.65 -16.24 -2.80
N VAL A 84 -0.13 -15.80 -1.81
CA VAL A 84 0.36 -15.25 -0.55
C VAL A 84 0.21 -16.28 0.57
N PHE A 85 1.18 -16.31 1.49
CA PHE A 85 1.27 -17.33 2.54
C PHE A 85 1.54 -16.69 3.90
N GLN A 86 1.09 -17.35 4.96
CA GLN A 86 1.69 -17.23 6.28
C GLN A 86 2.84 -18.23 6.36
N PHE A 87 3.99 -17.77 6.83
CA PHE A 87 5.20 -18.58 6.92
C PHE A 87 5.52 -18.98 8.35
N SER A 88 6.20 -20.09 8.53
CA SER A 88 6.91 -20.40 9.77
C SER A 88 8.15 -19.50 9.90
N LEU A 89 8.75 -19.43 11.10
CA LEU A 89 9.96 -18.64 11.33
C LEU A 89 11.13 -19.07 10.38
N GLN A 90 11.29 -20.37 10.15
CA GLN A 90 12.35 -20.86 9.28
C GLN A 90 12.10 -20.48 7.82
N GLU A 91 10.88 -20.68 7.35
CA GLU A 91 10.56 -20.48 5.93
C GLU A 91 10.50 -18.99 5.55
N ILE A 92 10.15 -18.08 6.48
CA ILE A 92 10.16 -16.64 6.20
C ILE A 92 11.58 -16.10 5.99
N VAL A 93 12.57 -16.66 6.67
CA VAL A 93 13.99 -16.31 6.47
C VAL A 93 14.45 -16.75 5.08
N ASP A 94 14.06 -17.94 4.64
CA ASP A 94 14.34 -18.42 3.30
C ASP A 94 13.61 -17.59 2.23
N GLU A 95 12.39 -17.12 2.54
CA GLU A 95 11.64 -16.24 1.65
C GLU A 95 12.29 -14.85 1.53
N ALA A 96 12.77 -14.29 2.64
CA ALA A 96 13.53 -13.05 2.64
C ALA A 96 14.81 -13.16 1.80
N GLN A 97 15.52 -14.27 1.90
CA GLN A 97 16.70 -14.55 1.06
C GLN A 97 16.31 -14.63 -0.42
N ARG A 98 15.25 -15.36 -0.78
CA ARG A 98 14.75 -15.42 -2.17
C ARG A 98 14.35 -14.05 -2.71
N ALA A 99 13.74 -13.21 -1.87
CA ALA A 99 13.37 -11.84 -2.24
C ALA A 99 14.62 -10.99 -2.54
N GLN A 100 15.64 -11.07 -1.69
CA GLN A 100 16.92 -10.38 -1.89
C GLN A 100 17.65 -10.88 -3.15
N ASP A 101 17.70 -12.18 -3.38
CA ASP A 101 18.34 -12.78 -4.57
C ASP A 101 17.67 -12.34 -5.87
N ARG A 102 16.36 -12.04 -5.84
CA ARG A 102 15.62 -11.46 -6.95
C ARG A 102 15.80 -9.95 -7.10
N GLY A 103 16.53 -9.30 -6.17
CA GLY A 103 16.87 -7.88 -6.21
C GLY A 103 15.90 -6.96 -5.48
N LEU A 104 14.99 -7.50 -4.67
CA LEU A 104 14.23 -6.67 -3.72
C LEU A 104 15.18 -6.12 -2.65
N GLN A 105 14.92 -4.87 -2.23
CA GLN A 105 15.74 -4.19 -1.24
C GLN A 105 15.09 -4.19 0.14
N ALA A 106 13.77 -4.41 0.24
CA ALA A 106 13.05 -4.29 1.49
C ALA A 106 11.90 -5.30 1.62
N ILE A 107 11.63 -5.69 2.86
CA ILE A 107 10.45 -6.45 3.27
C ILE A 107 9.72 -5.72 4.39
N LEU A 108 8.41 -5.95 4.52
CA LEU A 108 7.58 -5.48 5.62
C LEU A 108 7.01 -6.70 6.36
N LEU A 109 7.30 -6.82 7.66
CA LEU A 109 6.96 -7.98 8.48
C LEU A 109 5.69 -7.75 9.31
N PHE A 110 4.76 -8.71 9.23
CA PHE A 110 3.59 -8.85 10.09
C PHE A 110 3.68 -10.13 10.92
N GLY A 111 3.54 -10.01 12.23
CA GLY A 111 3.64 -11.13 13.16
C GLY A 111 2.28 -11.66 13.61
N ILE A 112 2.12 -12.98 13.64
CA ILE A 112 0.92 -13.65 14.15
C ILE A 112 1.35 -14.48 15.34
N PRO A 113 1.06 -14.04 16.59
CA PRO A 113 1.47 -14.75 17.78
C PRO A 113 0.65 -16.04 17.99
N GLU A 114 1.17 -16.95 18.80
CA GLU A 114 0.44 -18.14 19.19
C GLU A 114 -0.76 -17.78 20.11
N GLN A 115 -0.55 -16.86 21.02
CA GLN A 115 -1.56 -16.40 21.99
C GLN A 115 -1.77 -14.90 21.86
N LYS A 116 -3.01 -14.49 22.07
CA LYS A 116 -3.43 -13.09 22.11
C LYS A 116 -4.00 -12.78 23.47
N ASP A 117 -3.77 -11.56 23.95
CA ASP A 117 -4.28 -11.09 25.24
C ASP A 117 -4.81 -9.66 25.16
N GLU A 118 -5.29 -9.13 26.27
CA GLU A 118 -5.85 -7.78 26.35
C GLU A 118 -4.80 -6.67 26.41
N GLN A 119 -3.53 -7.03 26.57
CA GLN A 119 -2.40 -6.11 26.68
C GLN A 119 -1.45 -6.22 25.46
N ALA A 120 -1.78 -7.06 24.48
CA ALA A 120 -0.94 -7.33 23.33
C ALA A 120 0.51 -7.70 23.71
N SER A 121 0.69 -8.45 24.80
CA SER A 121 2.02 -8.70 25.39
C SER A 121 3.02 -9.33 24.42
N GLY A 122 2.53 -10.13 23.46
CA GLY A 122 3.34 -10.72 22.40
C GLY A 122 3.94 -9.71 21.43
N ALA A 123 3.38 -8.49 21.31
CA ALA A 123 3.87 -7.46 20.40
C ALA A 123 5.25 -6.92 20.78
N TYR A 124 5.46 -6.75 22.10
CA TYR A 124 6.70 -6.18 22.66
C TYR A 124 7.55 -7.19 23.45
N ALA A 125 7.19 -8.47 23.40
CA ALA A 125 7.96 -9.52 24.05
C ALA A 125 9.37 -9.63 23.40
N GLU A 126 10.42 -9.69 24.21
CA GLU A 126 11.81 -9.82 23.72
C GLU A 126 12.00 -10.99 22.73
N ASN A 127 11.31 -12.08 22.99
CA ASN A 127 11.30 -13.26 22.16
C ASN A 127 9.97 -13.45 21.40
N GLY A 128 9.28 -12.37 21.07
CA GLY A 128 8.11 -12.38 20.21
C GLY A 128 8.44 -12.82 18.78
N ILE A 129 7.43 -13.19 18.02
CA ILE A 129 7.62 -13.75 16.67
C ILE A 129 8.29 -12.76 15.71
N VAL A 130 7.96 -11.46 15.77
CA VAL A 130 8.59 -10.44 14.93
C VAL A 130 10.04 -10.24 15.34
N GLN A 131 10.33 -10.15 16.64
CA GLN A 131 11.70 -9.98 17.16
C GLN A 131 12.61 -11.15 16.80
N LYS A 132 12.12 -12.40 16.91
CA LYS A 132 12.82 -13.60 16.44
C LYS A 132 13.09 -13.53 14.93
N THR A 133 12.09 -13.13 14.15
CA THR A 133 12.19 -13.01 12.69
C THR A 133 13.19 -11.95 12.29
N LEU A 134 13.14 -10.76 12.89
CA LEU A 134 14.08 -9.68 12.62
C LEU A 134 15.53 -10.13 12.84
N ARG A 135 15.85 -10.71 14.00
CA ARG A 135 17.18 -11.23 14.30
C ARG A 135 17.64 -12.27 13.27
N ALA A 136 16.76 -13.20 12.91
CA ALA A 136 17.09 -14.26 11.95
C ALA A 136 17.29 -13.71 10.53
N VAL A 137 16.41 -12.81 10.07
CA VAL A 137 16.53 -12.15 8.76
C VAL A 137 17.79 -11.30 8.69
N LYS A 138 18.06 -10.45 9.68
CA LYS A 138 19.25 -9.60 9.68
C LYS A 138 20.56 -10.41 9.75
N SER A 139 20.55 -11.56 10.42
CA SER A 139 21.69 -12.49 10.41
C SER A 139 21.92 -13.13 9.05
N LYS A 140 20.85 -13.49 8.32
CA LYS A 140 20.93 -14.20 7.03
C LYS A 140 21.07 -13.25 5.84
N CYS A 141 20.37 -12.13 5.89
CA CYS A 141 20.23 -11.14 4.82
C CYS A 141 20.58 -9.73 5.31
N PRO A 142 21.85 -9.46 5.73
CA PRO A 142 22.22 -8.19 6.37
C PRO A 142 22.03 -6.96 5.47
N GLY A 143 22.00 -7.14 4.15
CA GLY A 143 21.77 -6.09 3.17
C GLY A 143 20.31 -5.83 2.83
N LEU A 144 19.38 -6.61 3.40
CA LEU A 144 17.94 -6.42 3.18
C LEU A 144 17.39 -5.47 4.25
N VAL A 145 16.68 -4.45 3.82
CA VAL A 145 15.95 -3.54 4.74
C VAL A 145 14.78 -4.28 5.34
N ALA A 146 14.81 -4.47 6.65
CA ALA A 146 13.75 -5.12 7.41
C ALA A 146 12.87 -4.05 8.07
N ILE A 147 11.67 -3.86 7.52
CA ILE A 147 10.64 -2.98 8.06
C ILE A 147 9.71 -3.83 8.90
N SER A 148 9.33 -3.38 10.10
CA SER A 148 8.37 -4.08 10.94
C SER A 148 7.10 -3.26 11.13
N ASP A 149 5.95 -3.87 10.92
CA ASP A 149 4.67 -3.25 11.29
C ASP A 149 4.58 -3.10 12.81
N VAL A 150 4.14 -1.92 13.27
CA VAL A 150 3.89 -1.63 14.68
C VAL A 150 2.40 -1.40 14.84
N CYS A 151 1.72 -2.44 15.29
CA CYS A 151 0.28 -2.45 15.57
C CYS A 151 -0.02 -3.48 16.66
N LEU A 152 -1.16 -3.34 17.29
CA LEU A 152 -1.60 -4.27 18.34
C LEU A 152 -2.70 -5.23 17.87
N CYS A 153 -3.30 -5.04 16.68
CA CYS A 153 -4.46 -5.82 16.25
C CYS A 153 -4.19 -7.32 16.03
N GLU A 154 -2.97 -7.70 15.71
CA GLU A 154 -2.54 -9.09 15.59
C GLU A 154 -2.41 -9.76 16.96
N TYR A 155 -2.19 -8.97 18.02
CA TYR A 155 -1.85 -9.41 19.37
C TYR A 155 -2.98 -9.24 20.40
N MET A 156 -3.90 -8.30 20.15
CA MET A 156 -5.08 -8.10 21.00
C MET A 156 -6.11 -9.21 20.80
N SER A 157 -6.66 -9.73 21.87
CA SER A 157 -7.72 -10.77 21.86
C SER A 157 -8.96 -10.34 21.08
N HIS A 158 -9.28 -9.06 21.08
CA HIS A 158 -10.45 -8.47 20.42
C HIS A 158 -10.17 -7.94 18.99
N GLY A 159 -8.90 -7.94 18.52
CA GLY A 159 -8.53 -7.57 17.16
C GLY A 159 -8.60 -6.07 16.82
N HIS A 160 -8.80 -5.17 17.76
CA HIS A 160 -8.62 -3.73 17.56
C HIS A 160 -7.15 -3.33 17.66
N CYS A 161 -6.80 -2.16 17.08
CA CYS A 161 -5.42 -1.68 17.02
C CYS A 161 -4.92 -1.03 18.33
N GLY A 162 -5.72 -1.04 19.40
CA GLY A 162 -5.37 -0.43 20.66
C GLY A 162 -6.14 -0.99 21.85
N VAL A 163 -5.79 -0.52 23.04
CA VAL A 163 -6.48 -0.83 24.28
C VAL A 163 -7.92 -0.33 24.22
N THR A 164 -8.87 -1.16 24.62
CA THR A 164 -10.29 -0.81 24.54
C THR A 164 -10.92 -0.74 25.93
N ARG A 165 -11.85 0.19 26.09
CA ARG A 165 -12.76 0.27 27.24
C ARG A 165 -14.19 0.17 26.74
N ILE A 166 -14.95 -0.74 27.34
CA ILE A 166 -16.38 -0.92 27.05
C ILE A 166 -17.19 -0.12 28.09
N ASP A 167 -18.11 0.71 27.62
CA ASP A 167 -19.01 1.49 28.44
C ASP A 167 -20.44 1.30 27.90
N GLY A 168 -21.21 0.43 28.55
CA GLY A 168 -22.52 0.00 28.10
C GLY A 168 -22.45 -0.67 26.72
N ASP A 169 -23.18 -0.12 25.75
CA ASP A 169 -23.19 -0.61 24.35
C ASP A 169 -22.09 0.04 23.48
N HIS A 170 -21.26 0.92 24.05
CA HIS A 170 -20.19 1.63 23.35
C HIS A 170 -18.83 1.09 23.74
N PHE A 171 -17.90 1.14 22.77
CA PHE A 171 -16.49 0.90 23.06
C PHE A 171 -15.65 2.12 22.65
N HIS A 172 -14.58 2.34 23.39
CA HIS A 172 -13.62 3.40 23.13
C HIS A 172 -12.23 2.78 23.02
N VAL A 173 -11.46 3.19 22.02
CA VAL A 173 -10.03 2.91 21.97
C VAL A 173 -9.33 4.01 22.78
N LEU A 174 -8.53 3.59 23.78
CA LEU A 174 -7.80 4.49 24.66
C LEU A 174 -6.49 4.88 24.00
N ASN A 175 -6.41 6.12 23.54
CA ASN A 175 -5.28 6.62 22.74
C ASN A 175 -3.95 6.48 23.48
N ASP A 176 -3.82 7.13 24.64
CA ASP A 176 -2.55 7.29 25.33
C ASP A 176 -2.01 5.95 25.87
N GLU A 177 -2.88 5.12 26.43
CA GLU A 177 -2.52 3.77 26.89
C GLU A 177 -2.10 2.87 25.72
N THR A 178 -2.67 3.12 24.53
CA THR A 178 -2.27 2.42 23.29
C THR A 178 -0.89 2.87 22.82
N VAL A 179 -0.63 4.17 22.82
CA VAL A 179 0.66 4.75 22.45
C VAL A 179 1.79 4.18 23.31
N ASP A 180 1.57 4.03 24.61
CA ASP A 180 2.55 3.41 25.51
C ASP A 180 2.94 1.98 25.10
N LEU A 181 1.99 1.19 24.60
CA LEU A 181 2.26 -0.16 24.12
C LEU A 181 2.94 -0.16 22.71
N LEU A 182 2.58 0.80 21.86
CA LEU A 182 3.21 0.97 20.56
C LEU A 182 4.68 1.38 20.69
N VAL A 183 4.99 2.26 21.64
CA VAL A 183 6.38 2.64 21.98
C VAL A 183 7.18 1.41 22.41
N LYS A 184 6.66 0.59 23.34
CA LYS A 184 7.31 -0.65 23.78
C LYS A 184 7.55 -1.60 22.58
N THR A 185 6.57 -1.70 21.70
CA THR A 185 6.66 -2.55 20.48
C THR A 185 7.76 -2.05 19.56
N ALA A 186 7.79 -0.75 19.23
CA ALA A 186 8.79 -0.14 18.39
C ALA A 186 10.22 -0.31 18.94
N LEU A 187 10.42 -0.05 20.25
CA LEU A 187 11.69 -0.26 20.93
C LEU A 187 12.16 -1.72 20.84
N SER A 188 11.26 -2.68 21.07
CA SER A 188 11.59 -4.10 20.99
C SER A 188 11.97 -4.55 19.58
N HIS A 189 11.33 -3.97 18.55
CA HIS A 189 11.64 -4.22 17.13
C HIS A 189 13.01 -3.61 16.76
N ALA A 190 13.29 -2.37 17.16
CA ALA A 190 14.59 -1.73 16.96
C ALA A 190 15.72 -2.54 17.63
N ALA A 191 15.53 -2.97 18.90
CA ALA A 191 16.47 -3.83 19.62
C ALA A 191 16.68 -5.20 18.94
N ALA A 192 15.69 -5.69 18.19
CA ALA A 192 15.79 -6.91 17.41
C ALA A 192 16.43 -6.73 16.04
N GLY A 193 16.76 -5.50 15.64
CA GLY A 193 17.47 -5.15 14.40
C GLY A 193 16.56 -4.70 13.25
N ALA A 194 15.36 -4.16 13.53
CA ALA A 194 14.58 -3.48 12.51
C ALA A 194 15.35 -2.25 11.99
N ASP A 195 15.47 -2.11 10.67
CA ASP A 195 16.02 -0.91 10.06
C ASP A 195 14.99 0.24 10.10
N MET A 196 13.71 -0.10 10.12
CA MET A 196 12.60 0.84 10.15
C MET A 196 11.39 0.23 10.87
N VAL A 197 10.69 1.04 11.64
CA VAL A 197 9.39 0.69 12.23
C VAL A 197 8.28 1.40 11.46
N ALA A 198 7.12 0.72 11.31
CA ALA A 198 6.00 1.24 10.53
C ALA A 198 4.70 1.24 11.35
N PRO A 199 4.45 2.30 12.16
CA PRO A 199 3.25 2.42 12.96
C PRO A 199 1.99 2.50 12.11
N SER A 200 1.08 1.52 12.29
CA SER A 200 -0.10 1.35 11.43
C SER A 200 -1.43 1.43 12.18
N ASP A 201 -1.41 1.87 13.41
CA ASP A 201 -2.54 1.90 14.34
C ASP A 201 -3.48 3.10 14.16
N MET A 202 -2.96 4.29 13.84
CA MET A 202 -3.64 5.58 13.71
C MET A 202 -3.99 6.25 15.05
N MET A 203 -3.20 6.04 16.11
CA MET A 203 -3.34 6.80 17.37
C MET A 203 -2.68 8.17 17.24
N ASP A 204 -3.27 9.17 17.91
CA ASP A 204 -2.74 10.55 17.89
C ASP A 204 -1.41 10.63 18.68
N GLY A 205 -0.43 11.33 18.14
CA GLY A 205 0.87 11.58 18.79
C GLY A 205 1.82 10.37 18.84
N ARG A 206 1.47 9.25 18.19
CA ARG A 206 2.25 8.01 18.25
C ARG A 206 3.62 8.10 17.60
N ILE A 207 3.74 8.91 16.55
CA ILE A 207 5.02 9.04 15.82
C ILE A 207 6.04 9.79 16.69
N GLY A 208 5.61 10.89 17.33
CA GLY A 208 6.44 11.67 18.23
C GLY A 208 6.89 10.85 19.45
N ALA A 209 5.96 10.12 20.09
CA ALA A 209 6.29 9.27 21.23
C ALA A 209 7.27 8.14 20.85
N ILE A 210 7.09 7.50 19.69
CA ILE A 210 8.00 6.45 19.20
C ILE A 210 9.37 7.05 18.87
N ARG A 211 9.42 8.22 18.19
CA ARG A 211 10.69 8.86 17.82
C ARG A 211 11.51 9.25 19.07
N GLU A 212 10.87 9.92 20.02
CA GLU A 212 11.51 10.29 21.30
C GLU A 212 12.08 9.06 22.02
N ALA A 213 11.27 8.00 22.14
CA ALA A 213 11.71 6.79 22.82
C ALA A 213 12.85 6.05 22.11
N LEU A 214 12.84 6.00 20.76
CA LEU A 214 13.92 5.41 19.97
C LEU A 214 15.23 6.20 20.15
N ASP A 215 15.17 7.53 20.14
CA ASP A 215 16.34 8.40 20.32
C ASP A 215 16.91 8.28 21.72
N ASP A 216 16.07 8.30 22.74
CA ASP A 216 16.47 8.15 24.16
C ASP A 216 17.11 6.78 24.44
N ALA A 217 16.66 5.73 23.73
CA ALA A 217 17.23 4.40 23.83
C ALA A 217 18.47 4.16 22.96
N GLY A 218 18.92 5.17 22.19
CA GLY A 218 20.09 5.10 21.32
C GLY A 218 19.84 4.41 19.96
N PHE A 219 18.57 4.29 19.54
CA PHE A 219 18.15 3.79 18.22
C PHE A 219 17.88 4.93 17.22
N ASP A 220 18.70 5.97 17.25
CA ASP A 220 18.62 7.16 16.40
C ASP A 220 18.74 6.87 14.90
N GLN A 221 19.27 5.69 14.52
CA GLN A 221 19.36 5.25 13.14
C GLN A 221 18.15 4.42 12.68
N THR A 222 17.21 4.08 13.57
CA THR A 222 15.99 3.37 13.19
C THR A 222 14.99 4.36 12.58
N GLY A 223 14.65 4.17 11.28
CA GLY A 223 13.69 5.03 10.59
C GLY A 223 12.24 4.77 11.00
N ILE A 224 11.37 5.74 10.74
CA ILE A 224 9.91 5.62 10.93
C ILE A 224 9.20 5.80 9.59
N MET A 225 8.49 4.74 9.13
CA MET A 225 7.55 4.82 8.02
C MET A 225 6.13 4.88 8.59
N SER A 226 5.59 6.09 8.68
CA SER A 226 4.25 6.27 9.24
C SER A 226 3.16 5.89 8.25
N TYR A 227 2.15 5.17 8.72
CA TYR A 227 0.86 5.03 8.01
C TYR A 227 0.04 6.32 8.21
N ALA A 228 0.57 7.44 7.73
CA ALA A 228 0.08 8.78 8.01
C ALA A 228 -1.33 9.04 7.47
N ALA A 229 -1.67 8.49 6.31
CA ALA A 229 -2.99 8.61 5.71
C ALA A 229 -3.62 7.23 5.52
N LYS A 230 -4.11 6.63 6.61
CA LYS A 230 -4.77 5.32 6.58
C LYS A 230 -6.28 5.45 6.76
N PHE A 231 -7.01 5.10 5.71
CA PHE A 231 -8.46 5.20 5.67
C PHE A 231 -9.17 3.92 6.15
N ALA A 232 -10.33 4.06 6.78
CA ALA A 232 -11.24 2.95 7.00
C ALA A 232 -11.74 2.43 5.64
N SER A 233 -11.41 1.17 5.32
CA SER A 233 -11.60 0.67 3.96
C SER A 233 -12.18 -0.73 3.92
N ALA A 234 -13.06 -0.96 2.93
CA ALA A 234 -13.57 -2.29 2.58
C ALA A 234 -12.49 -3.21 1.98
N PHE A 235 -11.38 -2.64 1.48
CA PHE A 235 -10.30 -3.39 0.83
C PHE A 235 -9.36 -4.11 1.80
N TYR A 236 -9.61 -4.07 3.12
CA TYR A 236 -8.81 -4.79 4.13
C TYR A 236 -9.31 -6.19 4.44
N GLY A 237 -10.39 -6.66 3.81
CA GLY A 237 -10.98 -7.97 4.11
C GLY A 237 -9.95 -9.12 4.12
N PRO A 238 -9.20 -9.34 3.01
CA PRO A 238 -8.22 -10.42 2.94
C PRO A 238 -7.04 -10.27 3.94
N PHE A 239 -6.64 -9.05 4.28
CA PHE A 239 -5.61 -8.81 5.31
C PHE A 239 -6.06 -9.28 6.69
N ARG A 240 -7.35 -9.08 7.03
CA ARG A 240 -7.88 -9.52 8.33
C ARG A 240 -7.82 -11.04 8.49
N GLU A 241 -7.99 -11.79 7.40
CA GLU A 241 -7.75 -13.24 7.37
C GLU A 241 -6.25 -13.53 7.51
N ALA A 242 -5.41 -12.86 6.70
CA ALA A 242 -3.97 -13.06 6.66
C ALA A 242 -3.27 -12.83 8.00
N ALA A 243 -3.69 -11.79 8.73
CA ALA A 243 -3.14 -11.38 10.03
C ALA A 243 -3.93 -11.93 11.23
N GLU A 244 -4.97 -12.72 10.99
CA GLU A 244 -5.87 -13.23 12.02
C GLU A 244 -6.40 -12.12 12.96
N SER A 245 -6.73 -10.94 12.40
CA SER A 245 -7.07 -9.73 13.17
C SER A 245 -8.46 -9.14 12.85
N PRO A 246 -9.52 -9.94 12.64
CA PRO A 246 -10.87 -9.38 12.51
C PRO A 246 -11.31 -8.79 13.87
N PRO A 247 -11.87 -7.56 13.90
CA PRO A 247 -12.43 -7.03 15.14
C PRO A 247 -13.59 -7.90 15.61
N GLN A 248 -13.60 -8.23 16.91
CA GLN A 248 -14.63 -9.07 17.52
C GLN A 248 -15.93 -8.30 17.81
N PHE A 249 -15.87 -6.98 17.86
CA PHE A 249 -16.99 -6.05 18.03
C PHE A 249 -16.72 -4.74 17.30
N GLY A 250 -17.77 -3.98 17.00
CA GLY A 250 -17.67 -2.65 16.37
C GLY A 250 -16.95 -2.67 15.02
N ASP A 251 -16.29 -1.57 14.72
CA ASP A 251 -15.45 -1.38 13.53
C ASP A 251 -14.22 -0.51 13.87
N ARG A 252 -13.43 -0.13 12.85
CA ARG A 252 -12.22 0.68 13.05
C ARG A 252 -12.37 2.15 12.65
N ARG A 253 -13.61 2.62 12.41
CA ARG A 253 -13.87 3.98 11.93
C ARG A 253 -13.66 5.06 12.99
N SER A 254 -13.60 4.68 14.27
CA SER A 254 -13.31 5.62 15.35
C SER A 254 -11.85 6.08 15.40
N TYR A 255 -10.93 5.40 14.67
CA TYR A 255 -9.51 5.75 14.64
C TYR A 255 -8.86 5.66 13.25
N GLN A 256 -9.48 5.03 12.26
CA GLN A 256 -9.05 5.13 10.86
C GLN A 256 -9.87 6.21 10.17
N MET A 257 -9.23 7.01 9.30
CA MET A 257 -9.86 8.16 8.66
C MET A 257 -11.09 7.80 7.83
N ASP A 258 -12.03 8.70 7.75
CA ASP A 258 -13.17 8.57 6.84
C ASP A 258 -12.69 8.73 5.39
N TYR A 259 -13.08 7.79 4.53
CA TYR A 259 -12.74 7.81 3.10
C TYR A 259 -13.33 9.01 2.33
N ALA A 260 -14.25 9.75 2.92
CA ALA A 260 -14.83 10.97 2.34
C ALA A 260 -13.98 12.23 2.57
N ASN A 261 -12.93 12.16 3.44
CA ASN A 261 -12.20 13.33 3.92
C ASN A 261 -10.78 13.40 3.32
N ALA A 262 -10.57 14.24 2.32
CA ALA A 262 -9.25 14.47 1.73
C ALA A 262 -8.37 15.44 2.56
N ASP A 263 -8.93 16.54 3.03
CA ASP A 263 -8.20 17.56 3.77
C ASP A 263 -7.73 17.06 5.15
N GLU A 264 -8.43 16.12 5.75
CA GLU A 264 -8.01 15.43 6.97
C GLU A 264 -6.72 14.67 6.76
N ALA A 265 -6.58 13.98 5.63
CA ALA A 265 -5.36 13.24 5.30
C ALA A 265 -4.12 14.14 5.24
N LEU A 266 -4.24 15.34 4.69
CA LEU A 266 -3.13 16.29 4.65
C LEU A 266 -2.76 16.80 6.05
N ARG A 267 -3.74 16.97 6.96
CA ARG A 267 -3.45 17.34 8.36
C ARG A 267 -2.74 16.23 9.11
N GLU A 268 -3.21 14.98 8.97
CA GLU A 268 -2.58 13.81 9.58
C GLU A 268 -1.13 13.62 9.11
N VAL A 269 -0.91 13.75 7.79
CA VAL A 269 0.45 13.68 7.23
C VAL A 269 1.34 14.80 7.75
N ALA A 270 0.82 16.03 7.88
CA ALA A 270 1.58 17.16 8.43
C ALA A 270 2.01 16.90 9.87
N LEU A 271 1.09 16.38 10.71
CA LEU A 271 1.37 16.05 12.10
C LEU A 271 2.44 14.95 12.21
N ASP A 272 2.30 13.86 11.47
CA ASP A 272 3.28 12.77 11.48
C ASP A 272 4.69 13.24 11.03
N ILE A 273 4.76 14.19 10.07
CA ILE A 273 6.03 14.81 9.64
C ILE A 273 6.63 15.67 10.77
N GLU A 274 5.83 16.49 11.42
CA GLU A 274 6.26 17.32 12.57
C GLU A 274 6.72 16.45 13.74
N GLU A 275 6.11 15.31 13.95
CA GLU A 275 6.44 14.30 14.95
C GLU A 275 7.69 13.48 14.60
N GLY A 276 8.24 13.59 13.40
CA GLY A 276 9.51 12.97 13.03
C GLY A 276 9.41 11.74 12.12
N ALA A 277 8.32 11.56 11.36
CA ALA A 277 8.27 10.53 10.33
C ALA A 277 9.31 10.77 9.22
N ASP A 278 10.07 9.73 8.84
CA ASP A 278 11.03 9.76 7.74
C ASP A 278 10.35 9.52 6.39
N ILE A 279 9.38 8.60 6.37
CA ILE A 279 8.55 8.26 5.21
C ILE A 279 7.10 8.34 5.65
N VAL A 280 6.26 8.97 4.81
CA VAL A 280 4.80 9.01 5.03
C VAL A 280 4.09 8.10 4.05
N MET A 281 3.02 7.42 4.48
CA MET A 281 2.34 6.41 3.69
C MET A 281 0.85 6.71 3.54
N VAL A 282 0.36 6.52 2.31
CA VAL A 282 -1.08 6.50 2.00
C VAL A 282 -1.56 5.05 1.89
N LYS A 283 -2.66 4.71 2.54
CA LYS A 283 -3.26 3.37 2.55
C LYS A 283 -4.79 3.44 2.59
N PRO A 284 -5.52 2.76 1.67
CA PRO A 284 -5.11 1.99 0.49
C PRO A 284 -4.50 2.83 -0.65
N ALA A 285 -4.24 2.16 -1.82
CA ALA A 285 -3.59 2.78 -2.96
C ALA A 285 -4.58 3.33 -4.01
N LEU A 286 -5.28 2.43 -4.73
CA LEU A 286 -6.02 2.78 -5.94
C LEU A 286 -7.15 3.79 -5.71
N PRO A 287 -8.02 3.63 -4.69
CA PRO A 287 -9.08 4.60 -4.43
C PRO A 287 -8.60 5.95 -3.87
N TYR A 288 -7.31 6.07 -3.55
CA TYR A 288 -6.71 7.23 -2.88
C TYR A 288 -5.48 7.77 -3.63
N ILE A 289 -5.44 7.54 -4.95
CA ILE A 289 -4.35 8.03 -5.80
C ILE A 289 -4.31 9.56 -5.88
N ASP A 290 -5.44 10.21 -5.67
CA ASP A 290 -5.59 11.66 -5.52
C ASP A 290 -4.94 12.17 -4.22
N ILE A 291 -5.10 11.42 -3.12
CA ILE A 291 -4.44 11.72 -1.84
C ILE A 291 -2.93 11.52 -1.96
N LEU A 292 -2.51 10.40 -2.57
CA LEU A 292 -1.09 10.12 -2.82
C LEU A 292 -0.42 11.27 -3.57
N TRP A 293 -1.05 11.74 -4.65
CA TRP A 293 -0.54 12.86 -5.43
C TRP A 293 -0.49 14.16 -4.61
N GLN A 294 -1.53 14.47 -3.84
CA GLN A 294 -1.56 15.65 -2.98
C GLN A 294 -0.46 15.61 -1.90
N VAL A 295 -0.27 14.48 -1.24
CA VAL A 295 0.78 14.30 -0.21
C VAL A 295 2.17 14.53 -0.82
N HIS A 296 2.45 13.90 -1.96
CA HIS A 296 3.73 14.07 -2.65
C HIS A 296 3.99 15.54 -3.03
N GLU A 297 3.01 16.21 -3.64
CA GLU A 297 3.13 17.60 -4.09
C GLU A 297 3.28 18.61 -2.95
N HIS A 298 2.57 18.39 -1.81
CA HIS A 298 2.58 19.34 -0.70
C HIS A 298 3.80 19.25 0.20
N PHE A 299 4.28 18.03 0.46
CA PHE A 299 5.25 17.82 1.54
C PHE A 299 6.67 17.56 1.04
N GLY A 300 6.85 17.04 -0.17
CA GLY A 300 8.16 16.69 -0.71
C GLY A 300 8.94 15.68 0.15
N LYS A 301 8.25 14.93 1.01
CA LYS A 301 8.80 13.82 1.80
C LYS A 301 8.77 12.54 0.96
N PRO A 302 9.69 11.59 1.18
CA PRO A 302 9.55 10.26 0.62
C PRO A 302 8.17 9.70 0.93
N THR A 303 7.42 9.35 -0.11
CA THR A 303 6.02 8.93 0.03
C THR A 303 5.85 7.46 -0.33
N ALA A 304 5.34 6.69 0.61
CA ALA A 304 4.98 5.30 0.40
C ALA A 304 3.48 5.16 0.08
N VAL A 305 3.14 4.08 -0.61
CA VAL A 305 1.74 3.69 -0.82
C VAL A 305 1.60 2.18 -0.60
N TYR A 306 0.52 1.76 0.05
CA TYR A 306 0.23 0.35 0.24
C TYR A 306 -0.88 -0.11 -0.72
N HIS A 307 -0.49 -0.88 -1.75
CA HIS A 307 -1.41 -1.62 -2.59
C HIS A 307 -1.93 -2.84 -1.82
N VAL A 308 -3.11 -2.68 -1.23
CA VAL A 308 -3.61 -3.55 -0.17
C VAL A 308 -4.20 -4.88 -0.67
N SER A 309 -4.48 -5.75 0.29
CA SER A 309 -4.93 -7.12 0.08
C SER A 309 -6.19 -7.26 -0.79
N GLY A 310 -7.19 -6.36 -0.61
CA GLY A 310 -8.40 -6.36 -1.43
C GLY A 310 -8.14 -5.90 -2.86
N GLU A 311 -7.25 -4.94 -3.06
CA GLU A 311 -6.83 -4.50 -4.40
C GLU A 311 -6.08 -5.63 -5.13
N TYR A 312 -5.19 -6.33 -4.42
CA TYR A 312 -4.52 -7.54 -4.92
C TYR A 312 -5.55 -8.62 -5.30
N ALA A 313 -6.44 -8.97 -4.40
CA ALA A 313 -7.43 -10.03 -4.61
C ALA A 313 -8.39 -9.71 -5.77
N MET A 314 -8.78 -8.44 -5.96
CA MET A 314 -9.61 -8.01 -7.08
C MET A 314 -8.94 -8.26 -8.44
N VAL A 315 -7.65 -7.92 -8.57
CA VAL A 315 -6.91 -8.16 -9.83
C VAL A 315 -6.73 -9.67 -10.05
N LYS A 316 -6.40 -10.45 -9.01
CA LYS A 316 -6.32 -11.92 -9.10
C LYS A 316 -7.63 -12.52 -9.59
N ALA A 317 -8.76 -12.14 -8.99
CA ALA A 317 -10.08 -12.65 -9.38
C ALA A 317 -10.49 -12.23 -10.80
N ALA A 318 -10.14 -11.03 -11.24
CA ALA A 318 -10.40 -10.56 -12.60
C ALA A 318 -9.53 -11.30 -13.63
N ALA A 319 -8.27 -11.55 -13.31
CA ALA A 319 -7.35 -12.30 -14.15
C ALA A 319 -7.75 -13.77 -14.29
N GLU A 320 -8.13 -14.41 -13.19
CA GLU A 320 -8.63 -15.81 -13.19
C GLU A 320 -9.84 -15.99 -14.12
N LYS A 321 -10.73 -14.98 -14.18
CA LYS A 321 -11.89 -14.95 -15.08
C LYS A 321 -11.57 -14.48 -16.50
N GLY A 322 -10.32 -14.17 -16.81
CA GLY A 322 -9.90 -13.66 -18.13
C GLY A 322 -10.44 -12.27 -18.49
N ILE A 323 -10.86 -11.48 -17.47
CA ILE A 323 -11.36 -10.12 -17.69
C ILE A 323 -10.20 -9.17 -17.99
N VAL A 324 -9.04 -9.38 -17.33
CA VAL A 324 -7.81 -8.62 -17.58
C VAL A 324 -6.61 -9.56 -17.70
N ASP A 325 -5.57 -9.12 -18.42
CA ASP A 325 -4.25 -9.74 -18.35
C ASP A 325 -3.58 -9.28 -17.03
N GLU A 326 -3.20 -10.24 -16.18
CA GLU A 326 -2.67 -9.95 -14.84
C GLU A 326 -1.43 -9.08 -14.90
N ARG A 327 -0.43 -9.48 -15.72
CA ARG A 327 0.84 -8.76 -15.82
C ARG A 327 0.63 -7.33 -16.33
N ALA A 328 -0.16 -7.18 -17.38
CA ALA A 328 -0.44 -5.87 -17.95
C ALA A 328 -1.17 -4.95 -16.96
N ALA A 329 -2.20 -5.47 -16.29
CA ALA A 329 -2.97 -4.70 -15.30
C ALA A 329 -2.10 -4.27 -14.11
N VAL A 330 -1.30 -5.18 -13.56
CA VAL A 330 -0.40 -4.88 -12.44
C VAL A 330 0.65 -3.84 -12.82
N LEU A 331 1.31 -3.98 -13.98
CA LEU A 331 2.29 -3.00 -14.46
C LEU A 331 1.66 -1.61 -14.69
N GLU A 332 0.42 -1.55 -15.19
CA GLU A 332 -0.31 -0.30 -15.36
C GLU A 332 -0.62 0.34 -14.00
N ILE A 333 -1.12 -0.44 -13.03
CA ILE A 333 -1.41 0.01 -11.66
C ILE A 333 -0.14 0.55 -11.01
N MET A 334 0.95 -0.21 -10.98
CA MET A 334 2.20 0.22 -10.34
C MET A 334 2.77 1.48 -11.00
N THR A 335 2.67 1.57 -12.34
CA THR A 335 3.07 2.79 -13.07
C THR A 335 2.18 3.98 -12.69
N ALA A 336 0.89 3.77 -12.50
CA ALA A 336 -0.01 4.84 -12.08
C ALA A 336 0.32 5.34 -10.68
N LEU A 337 0.62 4.44 -9.73
CA LEU A 337 1.04 4.80 -8.38
C LEU A 337 2.38 5.56 -8.38
N LYS A 338 3.36 5.07 -9.16
CA LYS A 338 4.65 5.77 -9.32
C LYS A 338 4.48 7.16 -9.94
N ARG A 339 3.65 7.29 -10.95
CA ARG A 339 3.34 8.58 -11.61
C ARG A 339 2.64 9.56 -10.68
N ALA A 340 1.86 9.05 -9.71
CA ALA A 340 1.20 9.86 -8.69
C ALA A 340 2.12 10.27 -7.54
N GLY A 341 3.40 9.89 -7.58
CA GLY A 341 4.40 10.33 -6.61
C GLY A 341 4.83 9.29 -5.57
N ALA A 342 4.45 8.01 -5.74
CA ALA A 342 4.97 6.97 -4.84
C ALA A 342 6.47 6.75 -5.05
N ASP A 343 7.28 6.97 -4.02
CA ASP A 343 8.68 6.56 -3.98
C ASP A 343 8.80 5.09 -3.61
N VAL A 344 7.96 4.62 -2.69
CA VAL A 344 7.91 3.26 -2.17
C VAL A 344 6.53 2.65 -2.39
N ILE A 345 6.46 1.47 -2.99
CA ILE A 345 5.21 0.76 -3.23
C ILE A 345 5.23 -0.58 -2.50
N ILE A 346 4.42 -0.70 -1.45
CA ILE A 346 4.23 -1.97 -0.75
C ILE A 346 3.18 -2.77 -1.53
N THR A 347 3.54 -3.97 -1.99
CA THR A 347 2.63 -4.80 -2.79
C THR A 347 2.95 -6.28 -2.70
N TYR A 348 1.94 -7.11 -2.75
CA TYR A 348 2.08 -8.57 -2.76
C TYR A 348 2.62 -9.12 -4.08
N TRP A 349 2.67 -8.33 -5.15
CA TRP A 349 3.36 -8.66 -6.40
C TRP A 349 4.84 -8.28 -6.44
N ALA A 350 5.42 -7.83 -5.36
CA ALA A 350 6.80 -7.34 -5.35
C ALA A 350 7.80 -8.36 -5.94
N ARG A 351 7.59 -9.67 -5.72
CA ARG A 351 8.43 -10.74 -6.28
C ARG A 351 8.34 -10.83 -7.81
N GLU A 352 7.13 -10.87 -8.34
CA GLU A 352 6.86 -10.96 -9.77
C GLU A 352 7.30 -9.68 -10.48
N LEU A 353 7.08 -8.54 -9.86
CA LEU A 353 7.45 -7.23 -10.39
C LEU A 353 8.96 -7.10 -10.59
N THR A 354 9.81 -7.69 -9.74
CA THR A 354 11.27 -7.65 -9.95
C THR A 354 11.70 -8.30 -11.28
N GLU A 355 10.96 -9.30 -11.74
CA GLU A 355 11.18 -9.95 -13.02
C GLU A 355 10.56 -9.14 -14.17
N TRP A 356 9.35 -8.61 -13.96
CA TRP A 356 8.58 -7.92 -15.00
C TRP A 356 9.15 -6.55 -15.38
N VAL A 357 9.81 -5.85 -14.46
CA VAL A 357 10.41 -4.53 -14.74
C VAL A 357 11.82 -4.63 -15.35
N ARG A 358 12.46 -5.80 -15.31
CA ARG A 358 13.78 -6.03 -15.93
C ARG A 358 13.71 -6.32 -17.43
N GLY A 359 12.57 -6.71 -17.93
CA GLY A 359 12.31 -7.10 -19.32
C GLY A 359 11.45 -6.11 -20.06
#